data_c4c88e5d78d7900d469cb65016143a70
#
_entry.id   c4c88e5d78d7900d469cb65016143a70
#
_cell.length_a   1.000
_cell.length_b   1.000
_cell.length_c   1.000
_cell.angle_alpha   90.00
_cell.angle_beta   90.00
_cell.angle_gamma   90.00
#
_symmetry.space_group_name_H-M   'P 1'
#
loop_
_entity.id
_entity.type
_entity.pdbx_description
1 polymer ?
#
loop_
_entity_poly.entity_id
_entity_poly.type
_entity_poly.pdbx_seq_one_letter_code
_entity_poly.pdbx_strand_id
1 'polypeptide(L)'
;EQSILSYLYAHSAEKLTLSQVAEAFFLSESALSKQISGMTGTSFSKLLSSIRVEKASDYLIYTDLTLDEIAKLCGFVDASHVSKHFAQRVGITPMQYRKIYSKAVTKFNISDKAVAFALTDYIYKNYETEKLSAASVAAEFNVSVPEMNRLLLYYNEMNFDTLLNSTRVN
;
A
#
# COMPACT_ATOMS: atom_id res chain seq x y z
N GLU A 1 9.41 -16.31 -4.53
CA GLU A 1 8.21 -16.42 -5.40
C GLU A 1 7.20 -15.37 -4.95
N GLN A 2 6.88 -14.40 -5.81
CA GLN A 2 5.96 -13.32 -5.48
C GLN A 2 4.54 -13.89 -5.46
N SER A 3 3.79 -13.71 -4.35
CA SER A 3 2.39 -14.12 -4.28
C SER A 3 1.48 -13.14 -5.06
N ILE A 4 0.33 -13.63 -5.52
CA ILE A 4 -0.67 -12.77 -6.18
C ILE A 4 -1.08 -11.61 -5.28
N LEU A 5 -1.27 -11.84 -3.99
CA LEU A 5 -1.63 -10.78 -3.03
C LEU A 5 -0.54 -9.73 -2.90
N SER A 6 0.73 -10.13 -2.77
CA SER A 6 1.86 -9.19 -2.73
C SER A 6 1.97 -8.36 -4.01
N TYR A 7 1.74 -8.98 -5.16
CA TYR A 7 1.72 -8.28 -6.45
C TYR A 7 0.60 -7.24 -6.50
N LEU A 8 -0.61 -7.61 -6.15
CA LEU A 8 -1.75 -6.69 -6.11
C LEU A 8 -1.51 -5.53 -5.14
N TYR A 9 -0.91 -5.81 -4.00
CA TYR A 9 -0.58 -4.78 -3.01
C TYR A 9 0.46 -3.80 -3.54
N ALA A 10 1.52 -4.30 -4.18
CA ALA A 10 2.59 -3.47 -4.77
C ALA A 10 2.10 -2.60 -5.93
N HIS A 11 1.20 -3.13 -6.77
CA HIS A 11 0.72 -2.48 -8.00
C HIS A 11 -0.67 -1.86 -7.88
N SER A 12 -1.25 -1.80 -6.68
CA SER A 12 -2.64 -1.34 -6.47
C SER A 12 -2.91 0.10 -6.90
N ALA A 13 -1.89 0.95 -6.97
CA ALA A 13 -2.02 2.32 -7.46
C ALA A 13 -2.13 2.43 -8.99
N GLU A 14 -1.82 1.37 -9.70
CA GLU A 14 -1.87 1.32 -11.16
C GLU A 14 -3.26 0.92 -11.66
N LYS A 15 -3.51 1.14 -12.96
CA LYS A 15 -4.70 0.62 -13.63
C LYS A 15 -4.54 -0.88 -13.87
N LEU A 16 -4.74 -1.69 -12.84
CA LEU A 16 -4.68 -3.13 -12.94
C LEU A 16 -5.98 -3.71 -13.49
N THR A 17 -5.85 -4.58 -14.50
CA THR A 17 -6.93 -5.44 -14.98
C THR A 17 -6.67 -6.89 -14.63
N LEU A 18 -7.73 -7.67 -14.57
CA LEU A 18 -7.62 -9.13 -14.36
C LEU A 18 -6.70 -9.78 -15.41
N SER A 19 -6.80 -9.33 -16.66
CA SER A 19 -5.96 -9.81 -17.77
C SER A 19 -4.47 -9.56 -17.54
N GLN A 20 -4.10 -8.35 -17.15
CA GLN A 20 -2.70 -7.98 -16.89
C GLN A 20 -2.10 -8.79 -15.74
N VAL A 21 -2.86 -9.00 -14.67
CA VAL A 21 -2.39 -9.80 -13.54
C VAL A 21 -2.29 -11.28 -13.92
N ALA A 22 -3.27 -11.82 -14.67
CA ALA A 22 -3.23 -13.18 -15.15
C ALA A 22 -1.99 -13.43 -16.03
N GLU A 23 -1.69 -12.51 -16.94
CA GLU A 23 -0.51 -12.57 -17.79
C GLU A 23 0.80 -12.56 -16.96
N ALA A 24 0.90 -11.69 -15.95
CA ALA A 24 2.05 -11.61 -15.06
C ALA A 24 2.33 -12.93 -14.30
N PHE A 25 1.30 -13.72 -14.03
CA PHE A 25 1.39 -15.01 -13.34
C PHE A 25 1.27 -16.23 -14.26
N PHE A 26 1.28 -16.02 -15.58
CA PHE A 26 1.13 -17.08 -16.57
C PHE A 26 -0.15 -17.92 -16.38
N LEU A 27 -1.23 -17.26 -15.99
CA LEU A 27 -2.55 -17.84 -15.76
C LEU A 27 -3.57 -17.31 -16.77
N SER A 28 -4.64 -18.09 -17.00
CA SER A 28 -5.83 -17.54 -17.64
C SER A 28 -6.60 -16.65 -16.65
N GLU A 29 -7.39 -15.70 -17.15
CA GLU A 29 -8.24 -14.86 -16.30
C GLU A 29 -9.19 -15.71 -15.43
N SER A 30 -9.74 -16.76 -15.98
CA SER A 30 -10.60 -17.71 -15.26
C SER A 30 -9.86 -18.41 -14.13
N ALA A 31 -8.63 -18.88 -14.36
CA ALA A 31 -7.82 -19.52 -13.33
C ALA A 31 -7.45 -18.52 -12.22
N LEU A 32 -7.03 -17.32 -12.58
CA LEU A 32 -6.71 -16.27 -11.61
C LEU A 32 -7.95 -15.88 -10.77
N SER A 33 -9.09 -15.66 -11.42
CA SER A 33 -10.35 -15.33 -10.74
C SER A 33 -10.76 -16.41 -9.75
N LYS A 34 -10.66 -17.67 -10.13
CA LYS A 34 -10.94 -18.83 -9.26
C LYS A 34 -9.97 -18.91 -8.08
N GLN A 35 -8.69 -18.66 -8.33
CA GLN A 35 -7.67 -18.67 -7.27
C GLN A 35 -7.91 -17.54 -6.26
N ILE A 36 -8.18 -16.32 -6.73
CA ILE A 36 -8.52 -15.17 -5.85
C ILE A 36 -9.76 -15.48 -5.02
N SER A 37 -10.84 -15.96 -5.65
CA SER A 37 -12.08 -16.31 -4.93
C SER A 37 -11.85 -17.40 -3.91
N GLY A 38 -11.03 -18.39 -4.22
CA GLY A 38 -10.69 -19.48 -3.30
C GLY A 38 -9.89 -19.02 -2.09
N MET A 39 -8.97 -18.08 -2.27
CA MET A 39 -8.13 -17.55 -1.19
C MET A 39 -8.85 -16.50 -0.32
N THR A 40 -9.69 -15.68 -0.92
CA THR A 40 -10.21 -14.47 -0.27
C THR A 40 -11.73 -14.45 -0.09
N GLY A 41 -12.45 -15.34 -0.76
CA GLY A 41 -13.90 -15.35 -0.79
C GLY A 41 -14.54 -14.18 -1.58
N THR A 42 -13.73 -13.43 -2.35
CA THR A 42 -14.19 -12.23 -3.05
C THR A 42 -13.66 -12.17 -4.50
N SER A 43 -14.21 -11.27 -5.31
CA SER A 43 -13.75 -11.04 -6.68
C SER A 43 -12.47 -10.21 -6.73
N PHE A 44 -11.75 -10.27 -7.87
CA PHE A 44 -10.60 -9.44 -8.16
C PHE A 44 -10.88 -7.94 -7.94
N SER A 45 -11.98 -7.42 -8.48
CA SER A 45 -12.33 -6.00 -8.35
C SER A 45 -12.57 -5.59 -6.90
N LYS A 46 -13.27 -6.43 -6.14
CA LYS A 46 -13.52 -6.17 -4.71
C LYS A 46 -12.24 -6.27 -3.88
N LEU A 47 -11.37 -7.22 -4.18
CA LEU A 47 -10.09 -7.37 -3.52
C LEU A 47 -9.20 -6.16 -3.78
N LEU A 48 -9.06 -5.72 -5.03
CA LEU A 48 -8.28 -4.54 -5.41
C LEU A 48 -8.80 -3.27 -4.73
N SER A 49 -10.13 -3.09 -4.72
CA SER A 49 -10.76 -1.97 -4.01
C SER A 49 -10.48 -2.03 -2.50
N SER A 50 -10.50 -3.21 -1.91
CA SER A 50 -10.17 -3.41 -0.49
C SER A 50 -8.74 -3.00 -0.14
N ILE A 51 -7.78 -3.41 -0.97
CA ILE A 51 -6.37 -3.04 -0.82
C ILE A 51 -6.19 -1.52 -0.92
N ARG A 52 -6.84 -0.88 -1.89
CA ARG A 52 -6.80 0.57 -2.07
C ARG A 52 -7.39 1.32 -0.89
N VAL A 53 -8.51 0.86 -0.34
CA VAL A 53 -9.14 1.46 0.86
C VAL A 53 -8.24 1.29 2.08
N GLU A 54 -7.62 0.14 2.25
CA GLU A 54 -6.67 -0.10 3.35
C GLU A 54 -5.48 0.88 3.28
N LYS A 55 -4.87 1.04 2.12
CA LYS A 55 -3.82 2.04 1.90
C LYS A 55 -4.32 3.47 2.16
N ALA A 56 -5.50 3.81 1.68
CA ALA A 56 -6.09 5.13 1.93
C ALA A 56 -6.29 5.39 3.43
N SER A 57 -6.68 4.37 4.20
CA SER A 57 -6.82 4.51 5.65
C SER A 57 -5.50 4.82 6.34
N ASP A 58 -4.40 4.21 5.90
CA ASP A 58 -3.06 4.51 6.42
C ASP A 58 -2.62 5.95 6.08
N TYR A 59 -2.84 6.41 4.85
CA TYR A 59 -2.59 7.81 4.48
C TYR A 59 -3.43 8.80 5.27
N LEU A 60 -4.69 8.48 5.56
CA LEU A 60 -5.56 9.32 6.38
C LEU A 60 -5.05 9.48 7.81
N ILE A 61 -4.50 8.41 8.39
CA ILE A 61 -4.02 8.41 9.78
C ILE A 61 -2.64 9.07 9.91
N TYR A 62 -1.72 8.74 9.00
CA TYR A 62 -0.29 9.02 9.18
C TYR A 62 0.21 10.22 8.36
N THR A 63 -0.63 10.83 7.52
CA THR A 63 -0.26 11.98 6.68
C THR A 63 -1.33 13.06 6.68
N ASP A 64 -0.95 14.26 6.26
CA ASP A 64 -1.87 15.40 6.05
C ASP A 64 -2.28 15.54 4.57
N LEU A 65 -2.09 14.50 3.77
CA LEU A 65 -2.46 14.51 2.34
C LEU A 65 -3.96 14.77 2.15
N THR A 66 -4.27 15.49 1.10
CA THR A 66 -5.65 15.71 0.65
C THR A 66 -6.26 14.42 0.08
N LEU A 67 -7.58 14.35 -0.02
CA LEU A 67 -8.23 13.18 -0.64
C LEU A 67 -7.87 13.02 -2.12
N ASP A 68 -7.60 14.10 -2.85
CA ASP A 68 -7.15 14.02 -4.23
C ASP A 68 -5.74 13.44 -4.36
N GLU A 69 -4.84 13.81 -3.45
CA GLU A 69 -3.50 13.22 -3.37
C GLU A 69 -3.57 11.73 -2.99
N ILE A 70 -4.39 11.39 -1.99
CA ILE A 70 -4.62 9.99 -1.58
C ILE A 70 -5.22 9.18 -2.74
N ALA A 71 -6.18 9.75 -3.49
CA ALA A 71 -6.75 9.09 -4.65
C ALA A 71 -5.66 8.69 -5.66
N LYS A 72 -4.76 9.61 -6.00
CA LYS A 72 -3.64 9.35 -6.92
C LYS A 72 -2.71 8.27 -6.40
N LEU A 73 -2.35 8.31 -5.11
CA LEU A 73 -1.43 7.35 -4.49
C LEU A 73 -2.03 5.95 -4.34
N CYS A 74 -3.35 5.86 -4.18
CA CYS A 74 -4.04 4.59 -3.97
C CYS A 74 -4.66 3.99 -5.23
N GLY A 75 -4.62 4.70 -6.38
CA GLY A 75 -5.17 4.23 -7.65
C GLY A 75 -6.66 4.46 -7.82
N PHE A 76 -7.24 5.38 -7.06
CA PHE A 76 -8.62 5.87 -7.30
C PHE A 76 -8.64 6.96 -8.37
N VAL A 77 -9.79 7.14 -9.02
CA VAL A 77 -9.96 8.15 -10.08
C VAL A 77 -9.87 9.56 -9.50
N ASP A 78 -10.56 9.82 -8.38
CA ASP A 78 -10.65 11.11 -7.71
C ASP A 78 -11.07 10.97 -6.24
N ALA A 79 -11.14 12.09 -5.53
CA ALA A 79 -11.56 12.16 -4.14
C ALA A 79 -12.98 11.60 -3.89
N SER A 80 -13.90 11.80 -4.83
CA SER A 80 -15.28 11.29 -4.72
C SER A 80 -15.30 9.77 -4.77
N HIS A 81 -14.46 9.18 -5.61
CA HIS A 81 -14.30 7.73 -5.72
C HIS A 81 -13.70 7.12 -4.45
N VAL A 82 -12.67 7.77 -3.86
CA VAL A 82 -12.17 7.39 -2.52
C VAL A 82 -13.29 7.43 -1.49
N SER A 83 -14.00 8.54 -1.41
CA SER A 83 -15.07 8.74 -0.41
C SER A 83 -16.15 7.68 -0.50
N LYS A 84 -16.59 7.34 -1.71
CA LYS A 84 -17.59 6.32 -1.96
C LYS A 84 -17.14 4.93 -1.51
N HIS A 85 -15.99 4.48 -1.99
CA HIS A 85 -15.47 3.15 -1.66
C HIS A 85 -15.08 3.03 -0.19
N PHE A 86 -14.51 4.08 0.38
CA PHE A 86 -14.15 4.13 1.79
C PHE A 86 -15.38 4.02 2.69
N ALA A 87 -16.40 4.84 2.45
CA ALA A 87 -17.65 4.81 3.23
C ALA A 87 -18.38 3.47 3.11
N GLN A 88 -18.39 2.87 1.93
CA GLN A 88 -19.00 1.54 1.72
C GLN A 88 -18.32 0.44 2.53
N ARG A 89 -17.00 0.50 2.69
CA ARG A 89 -16.22 -0.51 3.37
C ARG A 89 -16.06 -0.26 4.86
N VAL A 90 -15.84 0.98 5.25
CA VAL A 90 -15.49 1.38 6.63
C VAL A 90 -16.71 1.86 7.41
N GLY A 91 -17.76 2.32 6.72
CA GLY A 91 -19.02 2.78 7.32
C GLY A 91 -19.03 4.26 7.72
N ILE A 92 -17.91 4.95 7.60
CA ILE A 92 -17.78 6.40 7.85
C ILE A 92 -17.00 7.07 6.72
N THR A 93 -17.08 8.39 6.62
CA THR A 93 -16.34 9.12 5.58
C THR A 93 -14.85 9.15 5.88
N PRO A 94 -13.99 9.32 4.85
CA PRO A 94 -12.54 9.46 5.05
C PRO A 94 -12.16 10.56 6.04
N MET A 95 -12.84 11.70 5.99
CA MET A 95 -12.53 12.82 6.87
C MET A 95 -12.96 12.56 8.32
N GLN A 96 -14.07 11.87 8.53
CA GLN A 96 -14.48 11.40 9.87
C GLN A 96 -13.46 10.41 10.42
N TYR A 97 -13.01 9.48 9.58
CA TYR A 97 -11.97 8.51 9.94
C TYR A 97 -10.67 9.20 10.36
N ARG A 98 -10.18 10.14 9.56
CA ARG A 98 -9.01 10.97 9.91
C ARG A 98 -9.20 11.66 11.25
N LYS A 99 -10.32 12.32 11.45
CA LYS A 99 -10.61 13.05 12.69
C LYS A 99 -10.59 12.15 13.94
N ILE A 100 -11.08 10.93 13.82
CA ILE A 100 -11.13 9.98 14.93
C ILE A 100 -9.76 9.39 15.23
N TYR A 101 -9.06 8.88 14.20
CA TYR A 101 -7.88 8.04 14.39
C TYR A 101 -6.56 8.79 14.34
N SER A 102 -6.42 9.89 13.59
CA SER A 102 -5.15 10.64 13.52
C SER A 102 -4.74 11.24 14.87
N LYS A 103 -5.71 11.64 15.69
CA LYS A 103 -5.43 12.17 17.02
C LYS A 103 -4.86 11.14 18.00
N ALA A 104 -5.12 9.87 17.79
CA ALA A 104 -4.60 8.81 18.63
C ALA A 104 -3.11 8.54 18.39
N VAL A 105 -2.63 8.80 17.18
CA VAL A 105 -1.24 8.59 16.77
C VAL A 105 -0.31 9.72 17.25
N THR A 106 -0.81 10.95 17.36
CA THR A 106 -0.02 12.11 17.79
C THR A 106 0.32 12.14 19.28
N LYS A 107 -0.30 11.30 20.10
CA LYS A 107 -0.13 11.30 21.56
C LYS A 107 0.85 10.26 22.12
N PHE A 108 1.22 9.25 21.36
CA PHE A 108 2.10 8.17 21.82
C PHE A 108 3.08 7.78 20.71
N ASN A 109 4.29 7.41 21.09
CA ASN A 109 5.38 6.95 20.23
C ASN A 109 4.89 6.35 18.92
N ILE A 110 5.45 6.85 17.80
CA ILE A 110 5.19 6.35 16.45
C ILE A 110 5.14 4.83 16.51
N SER A 111 3.95 4.25 16.27
CA SER A 111 3.82 2.78 16.28
C SER A 111 4.67 2.17 15.16
N ASP A 112 5.15 0.97 15.36
CA ASP A 112 5.90 0.21 14.33
C ASP A 112 5.22 0.26 12.96
N LYS A 113 3.88 0.21 12.92
CA LYS A 113 3.09 0.33 11.71
C LYS A 113 3.26 1.70 11.03
N ALA A 114 3.25 2.79 11.79
CA ALA A 114 3.44 4.14 11.25
C ALA A 114 4.86 4.31 10.67
N VAL A 115 5.86 3.77 11.34
CA VAL A 115 7.25 3.79 10.84
C VAL A 115 7.37 2.96 9.56
N ALA A 116 6.82 1.75 9.54
CA ALA A 116 6.82 0.89 8.35
C ALA A 116 6.12 1.56 7.17
N PHE A 117 4.98 2.20 7.40
CA PHE A 117 4.27 2.96 6.39
C PHE A 117 5.11 4.14 5.87
N ALA A 118 5.69 4.94 6.75
CA ALA A 118 6.51 6.09 6.38
C ALA A 118 7.77 5.67 5.61
N LEU A 119 8.41 4.56 5.98
CA LEU A 119 9.53 3.96 5.26
C LEU A 119 9.11 3.55 3.83
N THR A 120 8.00 2.87 3.72
CA THR A 120 7.46 2.41 2.42
C THR A 120 7.13 3.59 1.52
N ASP A 121 6.43 4.59 2.02
CA ASP A 121 6.07 5.81 1.29
C ASP A 121 7.33 6.57 0.83
N TYR A 122 8.33 6.69 1.69
CA TYR A 122 9.60 7.33 1.37
C TYR A 122 10.34 6.60 0.23
N ILE A 123 10.40 5.27 0.28
CA ILE A 123 11.01 4.45 -0.77
C ILE A 123 10.28 4.65 -2.10
N TYR A 124 8.94 4.61 -2.11
CA TYR A 124 8.15 4.83 -3.31
C TYR A 124 8.28 6.24 -3.90
N LYS A 125 8.47 7.26 -3.07
CA LYS A 125 8.68 8.63 -3.54
C LYS A 125 10.08 8.90 -4.08
N ASN A 126 11.06 8.12 -3.65
CA ASN A 126 12.48 8.36 -3.93
C ASN A 126 13.17 7.26 -4.73
N TYR A 127 12.45 6.25 -5.22
CA TYR A 127 13.02 5.06 -5.87
C TYR A 127 13.89 5.38 -7.11
N GLU A 128 13.63 6.47 -7.80
CA GLU A 128 14.40 6.92 -8.98
C GLU A 128 15.77 7.51 -8.59
N THR A 129 15.96 7.83 -7.33
CA THR A 129 17.22 8.42 -6.85
C THR A 129 18.31 7.36 -6.87
N GLU A 130 19.37 7.58 -7.67
CA GLU A 130 20.50 6.63 -7.80
C GLU A 130 21.21 6.34 -6.46
N LYS A 131 21.19 7.31 -5.54
CA LYS A 131 21.85 7.20 -4.23
C LYS A 131 20.96 6.58 -3.14
N LEU A 132 19.73 6.16 -3.45
CA LEU A 132 18.87 5.55 -2.45
C LEU A 132 19.42 4.18 -2.03
N SER A 133 19.80 4.08 -0.77
CA SER A 133 20.38 2.87 -0.17
C SER A 133 19.68 2.53 1.14
N ALA A 134 19.77 1.28 1.58
CA ALA A 134 19.25 0.87 2.88
C ALA A 134 19.83 1.72 4.01
N ALA A 135 21.13 2.04 3.96
CA ALA A 135 21.77 2.87 4.97
C ALA A 135 21.25 4.30 4.99
N SER A 136 21.03 4.93 3.81
CA SER A 136 20.52 6.30 3.73
C SER A 136 19.08 6.41 4.22
N VAL A 137 18.22 5.44 3.88
CA VAL A 137 16.83 5.43 4.33
C VAL A 137 16.75 5.16 5.83
N ALA A 138 17.48 4.19 6.34
CA ALA A 138 17.50 3.90 7.77
C ALA A 138 17.98 5.10 8.61
N ALA A 139 19.01 5.81 8.12
CA ALA A 139 19.50 7.03 8.77
C ALA A 139 18.46 8.16 8.78
N GLU A 140 17.72 8.35 7.68
CA GLU A 140 16.64 9.35 7.58
C GLU A 140 15.56 9.13 8.63
N PHE A 141 15.22 7.88 8.90
CA PHE A 141 14.20 7.51 9.89
C PHE A 141 14.77 7.23 11.29
N ASN A 142 16.08 7.44 11.49
CA ASN A 142 16.76 7.19 12.75
C ASN A 142 16.52 5.77 13.30
N VAL A 143 16.54 4.79 12.41
CA VAL A 143 16.47 3.36 12.73
C VAL A 143 17.71 2.64 12.20
N SER A 144 18.02 1.46 12.70
CA SER A 144 19.06 0.61 12.12
C SER A 144 18.56 -0.10 10.86
N VAL A 145 19.46 -0.48 9.95
CA VAL A 145 19.09 -1.26 8.77
C VAL A 145 18.38 -2.58 9.12
N PRO A 146 18.84 -3.37 10.12
CA PRO A 146 18.11 -4.56 10.56
C PRO A 146 16.69 -4.24 11.06
N GLU A 147 16.52 -3.16 11.82
CA GLU A 147 15.20 -2.76 12.32
C GLU A 147 14.29 -2.32 11.19
N MET A 148 14.80 -1.51 10.24
CA MET A 148 14.06 -1.13 9.03
C MET A 148 13.56 -2.36 8.27
N ASN A 149 14.45 -3.32 8.01
CA ASN A 149 14.10 -4.55 7.29
C ASN A 149 13.11 -5.41 8.08
N ARG A 150 13.21 -5.45 9.42
CA ARG A 150 12.25 -6.14 10.28
C ARG A 150 10.85 -5.55 10.10
N LEU A 151 10.73 -4.24 10.14
CA LEU A 151 9.46 -3.53 9.96
C LEU A 151 8.88 -3.73 8.57
N LEU A 152 9.70 -3.59 7.53
CA LEU A 152 9.28 -3.78 6.14
C LEU A 152 8.84 -5.23 5.88
N LEU A 153 9.57 -6.23 6.38
CA LEU A 153 9.19 -7.64 6.25
C LEU A 153 7.89 -7.96 6.98
N TYR A 154 7.72 -7.42 8.19
CA TYR A 154 6.54 -7.69 8.99
C TYR A 154 5.25 -7.09 8.38
N TYR A 155 5.33 -5.85 7.88
CA TYR A 155 4.15 -5.14 7.39
C TYR A 155 3.94 -5.22 5.87
N ASN A 156 5.00 -5.41 5.10
CA ASN A 156 4.95 -5.42 3.63
C ASN A 156 5.41 -6.74 3.00
N GLU A 157 5.83 -7.71 3.81
CA GLU A 157 6.38 -8.99 3.36
C GLU A 157 7.63 -8.88 2.46
N MET A 158 8.26 -7.71 2.41
CA MET A 158 9.44 -7.40 1.59
C MET A 158 10.49 -6.67 2.42
N ASN A 159 11.76 -7.00 2.23
CA ASN A 159 12.85 -6.18 2.74
C ASN A 159 13.09 -4.97 1.83
N PHE A 160 14.00 -4.07 2.22
CA PHE A 160 14.33 -2.86 1.47
C PHE A 160 14.70 -3.15 0.01
N ASP A 161 15.62 -4.09 -0.22
CA ASP A 161 16.14 -4.39 -1.57
C ASP A 161 15.03 -4.95 -2.48
N THR A 162 14.21 -5.85 -1.95
CA THR A 162 13.08 -6.42 -2.68
C THR A 162 12.05 -5.35 -3.02
N LEU A 163 11.72 -4.49 -2.06
CA LEU A 163 10.76 -3.40 -2.24
C LEU A 163 11.28 -2.39 -3.28
N LEU A 164 12.53 -1.96 -3.15
CA LEU A 164 13.15 -1.01 -4.08
C LEU A 164 13.24 -1.59 -5.50
N ASN A 165 13.67 -2.84 -5.63
CA ASN A 165 13.76 -3.49 -6.92
C ASN A 165 12.39 -3.70 -7.58
N SER A 166 11.38 -4.09 -6.81
CA SER A 166 10.01 -4.24 -7.33
C SER A 166 9.44 -2.91 -7.83
N THR A 167 9.86 -1.80 -7.23
CA THR A 167 9.43 -0.45 -7.63
C THR A 167 10.15 0.05 -8.87
N ARG A 168 11.42 -0.31 -9.05
CA ARG A 168 12.26 0.11 -10.20
C ARG A 168 12.01 -0.66 -11.49
N VAL A 169 11.50 -1.89 -11.40
CA VAL A 169 11.28 -2.79 -12.57
C VAL A 169 9.99 -2.44 -13.36
N ASN A 170 9.22 -1.46 -12.91
CA ASN A 170 8.06 -0.93 -13.59
C ASN A 170 8.41 0.44 -14.18
#